data_ab7c83583ce8f5aa0a3dcf79f9eeb59e
#
_entry.id   ab7c83583ce8f5aa0a3dcf79f9eeb59e
#
_cell.length_a   1.000
_cell.length_b   1.000
_cell.length_c   1.000
_cell.angle_alpha   90.00
_cell.angle_beta   90.00
_cell.angle_gamma   90.00
#
_symmetry.space_group_name_H-M   'P 1'
#
loop_
_entity.id
_entity.type
_entity.pdbx_description
1 polymer ?
#
loop_
_entity_poly.entity_id
_entity_poly.type
_entity_poly.pdbx_seq_one_letter_code
_entity_poly.pdbx_strand_id
1 'polypeptide(L)' 'MSDWPAAKARRVLAALIRIGWHEKRRTGSHVVLARRSFPDFLFAFHDREELGPRMLAKISKATGLMPGDL' A
#
# COMPACT_ATOMS: atom_id res chain seq x y z
N MET A 1 -1.22 18.56 -9.65
CA MET A 1 -2.32 17.64 -9.97
C MET A 1 -1.88 16.23 -9.62
N SER A 2 -2.74 15.46 -8.99
CA SER A 2 -2.39 14.10 -8.59
C SER A 2 -2.63 13.12 -9.75
N ASP A 3 -1.67 12.23 -9.99
CA ASP A 3 -1.81 11.16 -10.99
C ASP A 3 -2.44 9.90 -10.39
N TRP A 4 -2.84 9.96 -9.12
CA TRP A 4 -3.35 8.80 -8.41
C TRP A 4 -4.85 8.62 -8.65
N PRO A 5 -5.29 7.46 -9.16
CA PRO A 5 -6.70 7.11 -9.14
C PRO A 5 -7.10 6.68 -7.74
N ALA A 6 -8.40 6.62 -7.47
CA ALA A 6 -8.87 5.93 -6.28
C ALA A 6 -8.76 4.42 -6.52
N ALA A 7 -8.45 3.64 -5.48
CA ALA A 7 -8.32 2.20 -5.60
C ALA A 7 -8.73 1.52 -4.31
N LYS A 8 -9.28 0.31 -4.42
CA LYS A 8 -9.60 -0.51 -3.24
C LYS A 8 -8.31 -0.93 -2.54
N ALA A 9 -8.38 -1.00 -1.22
CA ALA A 9 -7.21 -1.37 -0.40
C ALA A 9 -6.59 -2.70 -0.84
N ARG A 10 -7.42 -3.72 -1.17
CA ARG A 10 -6.90 -5.00 -1.64
C ARG A 10 -6.06 -4.87 -2.90
N ARG A 11 -6.44 -3.95 -3.80
CA ARG A 11 -5.68 -3.70 -5.03
C ARG A 11 -4.35 -3.03 -4.72
N VAL A 12 -4.37 -2.09 -3.79
CA VAL A 12 -3.15 -1.40 -3.36
C VAL A 12 -2.19 -2.38 -2.68
N LEU A 13 -2.71 -3.24 -1.80
CA LEU A 13 -1.90 -4.26 -1.14
C LEU A 13 -1.27 -5.21 -2.17
N ALA A 14 -2.05 -5.66 -3.15
CA ALA A 14 -1.53 -6.53 -4.21
C ALA A 14 -0.41 -5.85 -5.00
N ALA A 15 -0.56 -4.55 -5.27
CA ALA A 15 0.47 -3.79 -5.97
C ALA A 15 1.75 -3.67 -5.13
N LEU A 16 1.63 -3.46 -3.82
CA LEU A 16 2.78 -3.41 -2.92
C LEU A 16 3.54 -4.73 -2.92
N ILE A 17 2.81 -5.85 -2.88
CA ILE A 17 3.43 -7.17 -2.95
C ILE A 17 4.20 -7.33 -4.28
N ARG A 18 3.61 -6.89 -5.39
CA ARG A 18 4.27 -6.99 -6.70
C ARG A 18 5.59 -6.21 -6.76
N ILE A 19 5.67 -5.06 -6.09
CA ILE A 19 6.88 -4.25 -6.13
C ILE A 19 7.92 -4.64 -5.07
N GLY A 20 7.69 -5.74 -4.36
CA GLY A 20 8.70 -6.33 -3.49
C GLY A 20 8.39 -6.30 -1.99
N TRP A 21 7.26 -5.75 -1.59
CA TRP A 21 6.85 -5.82 -0.20
C TRP A 21 6.33 -7.21 0.12
N HIS A 22 6.55 -7.69 1.35
CA HIS A 22 6.00 -8.96 1.80
C HIS A 22 5.34 -8.76 3.16
N GLU A 23 4.37 -9.63 3.44
CA GLU A 23 3.64 -9.61 4.69
C GLU A 23 4.51 -10.22 5.78
N LYS A 24 4.90 -9.39 6.76
CA LYS A 24 5.71 -9.80 7.89
C LYS A 24 4.83 -10.33 9.02
N ARG A 25 3.70 -9.68 9.25
CA ARG A 25 2.78 -10.04 10.33
C ARG A 25 1.40 -9.50 10.00
N ARG A 26 0.37 -10.22 10.40
CA ARG A 26 -1.02 -9.79 10.21
C ARG A 26 -1.81 -10.02 11.47
N THR A 27 -2.61 -9.03 11.87
CA THR A 27 -3.57 -9.12 12.97
C THR A 27 -4.84 -8.43 12.50
N GLY A 28 -5.87 -9.22 12.15
CA GLY A 28 -7.08 -8.66 11.56
C GLY A 28 -6.78 -7.92 10.26
N SER A 29 -7.21 -6.66 10.15
CA SER A 29 -6.92 -5.82 9.00
C SER A 29 -5.60 -5.05 9.10
N HIS A 30 -4.82 -5.27 10.17
CA HIS A 30 -3.52 -4.67 10.35
C HIS A 30 -2.45 -5.58 9.78
N VAL A 31 -1.81 -5.16 8.70
CA VAL A 31 -0.75 -5.91 8.04
C VAL A 31 0.54 -5.14 8.14
N VAL A 32 1.55 -5.73 8.75
CA VAL A 32 2.89 -5.14 8.76
C VAL A 32 3.63 -5.67 7.53
N LEU A 33 4.00 -4.76 6.66
CA LEU A 33 4.74 -5.09 5.43
C LEU A 33 6.21 -4.75 5.62
N ALA A 34 7.06 -5.56 5.02
CA ALA A 34 8.50 -5.36 5.06
C ALA A 34 9.08 -5.44 3.65
N ARG A 35 10.10 -4.66 3.42
CA ARG A 35 10.88 -4.68 2.19
C ARG A 35 12.32 -4.33 2.53
N ARG A 36 13.26 -5.02 1.91
CA ARG A 36 14.68 -4.78 2.10
C ARG A 36 15.00 -3.30 1.84
N SER A 37 15.76 -2.69 2.74
CA SER A 37 16.20 -1.30 2.67
C SER A 37 15.12 -0.26 2.94
N PHE A 38 13.95 -0.70 3.39
CA PHE A 38 12.85 0.19 3.79
C PHE A 38 12.46 -0.07 5.23
N PRO A 39 12.00 0.95 5.96
CA PRO A 39 11.34 0.71 7.26
C PRO A 39 10.06 -0.10 7.04
N ASP A 40 9.68 -0.89 8.04
CA ASP A 40 8.40 -1.60 8.01
C ASP A 40 7.26 -0.61 7.80
N PHE A 41 6.25 -1.04 7.04
CA PHE A 41 5.09 -0.21 6.74
C PHE A 41 3.82 -0.89 7.25
N LEU A 42 3.03 -0.16 8.05
CA LEU A 42 1.76 -0.67 8.53
C LEU A 42 0.66 -0.35 7.52
N PHE A 43 0.06 -1.40 6.96
CA PHE A 43 -1.07 -1.30 6.05
C PHE A 43 -2.32 -1.70 6.83
N ALA A 44 -3.08 -0.70 7.30
CA ALA A 44 -4.21 -0.90 8.22
C ALA A 44 -5.52 -0.48 7.58
N PHE A 45 -5.88 -1.11 6.48
CA PHE A 45 -7.10 -0.81 5.72
C PHE A 45 -7.88 -2.10 5.48
N HIS A 46 -9.21 -1.99 5.50
CA HIS A 46 -10.08 -3.10 5.11
C HIS A 46 -9.99 -3.32 3.59
N ASP A 47 -10.09 -4.57 3.15
CA ASP A 47 -9.92 -4.93 1.74
C ASP A 47 -10.80 -4.11 0.79
N ARG A 48 -12.02 -3.81 1.20
CA ARG A 48 -12.99 -3.08 0.37
C ARG A 48 -12.94 -1.57 0.55
N GLU A 49 -12.13 -1.09 1.46
CA GLU A 49 -11.99 0.34 1.71
C GLU A 49 -11.39 1.01 0.47
N GLU A 50 -12.00 2.09 0.03
CA GLU A 50 -11.47 2.83 -1.11
C GLU A 50 -10.47 3.88 -0.64
N LEU A 51 -9.28 3.84 -1.21
CA LEU A 51 -8.21 4.77 -0.88
C LEU A 51 -8.14 5.83 -1.96
N GLY A 52 -8.27 7.08 -1.55
CA GLY A 52 -8.22 8.21 -2.49
C GLY A 52 -6.80 8.67 -2.80
N PRO A 53 -6.67 9.64 -3.73
CA PRO A 53 -5.36 10.11 -4.20
C PRO A 53 -4.44 10.60 -3.08
N ARG A 54 -4.99 11.30 -2.09
CA ARG A 54 -4.18 11.83 -1.00
C ARG A 54 -3.56 10.73 -0.16
N MET A 55 -4.35 9.69 0.15
CA MET A 55 -3.84 8.55 0.91
C MET A 55 -2.83 7.76 0.09
N LEU A 56 -3.11 7.57 -1.20
CA LEU A 56 -2.18 6.86 -2.09
C LEU A 56 -0.85 7.60 -2.21
N ALA A 57 -0.87 8.93 -2.22
CA ALA A 57 0.37 9.72 -2.23
C ALA A 57 1.18 9.50 -0.95
N LYS A 58 0.52 9.39 0.21
CA LYS A 58 1.20 9.08 1.47
C LYS A 58 1.83 7.69 1.44
N ILE A 59 1.08 6.71 0.95
CA ILE A 59 1.57 5.33 0.82
C ILE A 59 2.78 5.31 -0.11
N SER A 60 2.71 6.04 -1.21
CA SER A 60 3.80 6.15 -2.17
C SER A 60 5.09 6.64 -1.53
N LYS A 61 5.00 7.68 -0.70
CA LYS A 61 6.19 8.23 -0.03
C LYS A 61 6.87 7.21 0.87
N ALA A 62 6.09 6.36 1.53
CA ALA A 62 6.63 5.37 2.47
C ALA A 62 7.10 4.10 1.77
N THR A 63 6.56 3.76 0.60
CA THR A 63 6.71 2.43 0.02
C THR A 63 7.36 2.42 -1.36
N GLY A 64 7.42 3.56 -2.03
CA GLY A 64 7.89 3.60 -3.42
C GLY A 64 6.84 3.20 -4.45
N LEU A 65 5.59 2.99 -4.02
CA LEU A 65 4.49 2.67 -4.93
C LEU A 65 4.28 3.82 -5.92
N MET A 66 4.09 3.49 -7.19
CA MET A 66 3.85 4.46 -8.25
C MET A 66 2.46 4.23 -8.85
N PRO A 67 1.84 5.27 -9.44
CA PRO A 67 0.50 5.10 -10.03
C PRO A 67 0.43 3.97 -11.05
N GLY A 68 1.48 3.77 -11.83
CA GLY A 68 1.53 2.71 -12.82
C GLY A 68 1.58 1.29 -12.23
N ASP A 69 1.79 1.16 -10.92
CA ASP A 69 1.82 -0.15 -10.27
C ASP A 69 0.43 -0.68 -9.96
N LEU A 70 -0.58 0.17 -10.02
CA LEU A 70 -1.97 -0.20 -9.71
C LEU A 70 -2.70 -0.92 -10.85
#